data_fb89c0ec6e06f9ae6d4cf9fe1b0ac84e
#
_entry.id   fb89c0ec6e06f9ae6d4cf9fe1b0ac84e
#
_cell.length_a   1.000
_cell.length_b   1.000
_cell.length_c   1.000
_cell.angle_alpha   90.00
_cell.angle_beta   90.00
_cell.angle_gamma   90.00
#
_symmetry.space_group_name_H-M   'P 1'
#
loop_
_entity.id
_entity.type
_entity.pdbx_description
1 polymer ?
#
loop_
_entity_poly.entity_id
_entity_poly.type
_entity_poly.pdbx_seq_one_letter_code
_entity_poly.pdbx_strand_id
1 'polypeptide(L)'
;MAFFVREWNMDKIETPFPATGAGRKRTLAARLLMKSVVYSFALFGLLFIVLLVFVLGMLRQETGVVADVPDKAILFVDFNESYPEMRSDDLFSEFSDVPALSFYDLTKAINLAALDPKVKALIGNVSLSGLGLAQIEDLRSSIRVFRSAGKKAYLYSTGFGSFGQGTREYYLAAAFDEIWMQPNTEVGITGVGIEVPFIRGLLDKLGIVPEFYARHEYKNAAASLLNKGFSPEYRSETEKLGGGMFRRITADIAADRGLDEGNVKKA
;
A
#
# COMPACT_ATOMS: atom_id res chain seq x y z
N MET A 1 -0.23 91.50 14.18
CA MET A 1 0.08 90.08 14.08
C MET A 1 1.17 89.91 13.04
N ALA A 2 2.44 89.92 13.48
CA ALA A 2 3.59 89.95 12.60
C ALA A 2 4.19 88.56 12.48
N PHE A 3 4.20 88.03 11.27
CA PHE A 3 4.90 86.71 10.97
C PHE A 3 6.39 86.99 10.77
N PHE A 4 7.23 86.37 11.57
CA PHE A 4 8.66 86.42 11.39
C PHE A 4 9.10 85.15 10.66
N VAL A 5 9.56 85.28 9.40
CA VAL A 5 10.24 84.19 8.68
C VAL A 5 11.72 84.31 8.94
N ARG A 6 12.33 83.34 9.57
CA ARG A 6 13.76 83.29 9.84
C ARG A 6 14.39 82.31 8.82
N GLU A 7 15.12 82.85 7.88
CA GLU A 7 15.94 82.05 6.98
C GLU A 7 17.13 81.42 7.77
N TRP A 8 17.18 80.11 7.73
CA TRP A 8 18.33 79.35 8.23
C TRP A 8 19.36 79.21 7.14
N ASN A 9 20.50 79.92 7.27
CA ASN A 9 21.66 79.75 6.40
C ASN A 9 22.49 78.54 6.88
N MET A 10 22.48 77.47 6.11
CA MET A 10 23.11 76.17 6.44
C MET A 10 24.65 76.19 6.21
N ASP A 11 25.23 77.27 5.69
CA ASP A 11 26.66 77.35 5.38
C ASP A 11 27.55 77.66 6.58
N LYS A 12 27.00 77.73 7.79
CA LYS A 12 27.77 78.06 9.02
C LYS A 12 27.67 77.02 10.11
N ILE A 13 27.39 75.73 9.77
CA ILE A 13 27.49 74.67 10.75
C ILE A 13 28.89 74.04 10.63
N GLU A 14 29.83 74.60 11.39
CA GLU A 14 31.08 73.89 11.65
C GLU A 14 30.80 72.63 12.46
N THR A 15 31.00 71.48 11.84
CA THR A 15 30.86 70.17 12.50
C THR A 15 32.05 69.96 13.41
N PRO A 16 31.83 69.81 14.75
CA PRO A 16 32.92 69.53 15.67
C PRO A 16 33.31 68.04 15.75
N PHE A 17 33.18 67.31 14.65
CA PHE A 17 33.65 65.91 14.67
C PHE A 17 34.97 65.84 13.96
N PRO A 18 36.06 65.44 14.69
CA PRO A 18 37.33 65.15 14.03
C PRO A 18 37.11 63.98 13.08
N ALA A 19 37.47 64.21 11.81
CA ALA A 19 37.58 63.16 10.84
C ALA A 19 38.61 62.11 11.32
N THR A 20 38.16 61.12 12.07
CA THR A 20 38.98 59.93 12.37
C THR A 20 39.08 59.11 11.10
N GLY A 21 39.88 59.60 10.18
CA GLY A 21 40.38 58.85 9.03
C GLY A 21 41.43 57.79 9.47
N ALA A 22 41.08 56.97 10.44
CA ALA A 22 41.77 55.72 10.70
C ALA A 22 41.26 54.67 9.74
N GLY A 23 41.66 54.79 8.47
CA GLY A 23 41.64 53.67 7.55
C GLY A 23 42.41 52.52 8.20
N ARG A 24 41.67 51.66 8.94
CA ARG A 24 42.23 50.45 9.52
C ARG A 24 42.84 49.63 8.40
N LYS A 25 44.16 49.77 8.15
CA LYS A 25 44.92 48.94 7.25
C LYS A 25 44.68 47.51 7.73
N ARG A 26 43.77 46.79 7.10
CA ARG A 26 43.57 45.37 7.33
C ARG A 26 44.93 44.75 7.08
N THR A 27 45.57 44.28 8.15
CA THR A 27 46.90 43.70 8.07
C THR A 27 46.89 42.56 7.08
N LEU A 28 47.97 42.35 6.34
CA LEU A 28 48.11 41.29 5.34
C LEU A 28 47.74 39.92 5.98
N ALA A 29 48.05 39.75 7.25
CA ALA A 29 47.70 38.58 8.06
C ALA A 29 46.18 38.37 8.18
N ALA A 30 45.36 39.43 8.38
CA ALA A 30 43.91 39.30 8.47
C ALA A 30 43.27 38.91 7.12
N ARG A 31 43.86 39.37 6.01
CA ARG A 31 43.43 38.95 4.67
C ARG A 31 43.77 37.50 4.36
N LEU A 32 44.97 37.04 4.78
CA LEU A 32 45.38 35.65 4.64
C LEU A 32 44.55 34.70 5.51
N LEU A 33 44.29 35.10 6.75
CA LEU A 33 43.40 34.35 7.65
C LEU A 33 41.97 34.23 7.08
N MET A 34 41.41 35.32 6.55
CA MET A 34 40.06 35.29 5.98
C MET A 34 40.00 34.41 4.71
N LYS A 35 41.04 34.43 3.87
CA LYS A 35 41.17 33.55 2.70
C LYS A 35 41.29 32.08 3.11
N SER A 36 42.11 31.77 4.13
CA SER A 36 42.27 30.38 4.60
C SER A 36 40.95 29.82 5.16
N VAL A 37 40.17 30.62 5.90
CA VAL A 37 38.84 30.23 6.40
C VAL A 37 37.89 29.95 5.25
N VAL A 38 37.83 30.85 4.24
CA VAL A 38 36.96 30.66 3.06
C VAL A 38 37.35 29.41 2.28
N TYR A 39 38.66 29.17 2.06
CA TYR A 39 39.13 27.97 1.38
C TYR A 39 38.87 26.69 2.19
N SER A 40 38.95 26.74 3.53
CA SER A 40 38.59 25.59 4.38
C SER A 40 37.12 25.26 4.26
N PHE A 41 36.23 26.26 4.30
CA PHE A 41 34.78 26.03 4.11
C PHE A 41 34.46 25.52 2.70
N ALA A 42 35.12 26.05 1.67
CA ALA A 42 34.97 25.59 0.29
C ALA A 42 35.43 24.13 0.12
N LEU A 43 36.57 23.77 0.73
CA LEU A 43 37.07 22.39 0.73
C LEU A 43 36.15 21.45 1.47
N PHE A 44 35.65 21.86 2.64
CA PHE A 44 34.70 21.08 3.44
C PHE A 44 33.38 20.88 2.70
N GLY A 45 32.87 21.94 2.04
CA GLY A 45 31.66 21.87 1.21
C GLY A 45 31.85 20.93 0.01
N LEU A 46 33.00 20.99 -0.67
CA LEU A 46 33.34 20.09 -1.77
C LEU A 46 33.41 18.63 -1.30
N LEU A 47 34.08 18.40 -0.15
CA LEU A 47 34.22 17.05 0.42
C LEU A 47 32.86 16.49 0.86
N PHE A 48 32.00 17.34 1.40
CA PHE A 48 30.61 16.98 1.74
C PHE A 48 29.79 16.60 0.50
N ILE A 49 29.91 17.37 -0.59
CA ILE A 49 29.23 17.06 -1.86
C ILE A 49 29.74 15.74 -2.44
N VAL A 50 31.06 15.51 -2.42
CA VAL A 50 31.66 14.24 -2.89
C VAL A 50 31.17 13.07 -2.03
N LEU A 51 31.15 13.25 -0.71
CA LEU A 51 30.61 12.24 0.22
C LEU A 51 29.12 11.97 -0.04
N LEU A 52 28.34 13.04 -0.24
CA LEU A 52 26.91 12.92 -0.55
C LEU A 52 26.67 12.16 -1.87
N VAL A 53 27.43 12.50 -2.93
CA VAL A 53 27.34 11.80 -4.22
C VAL A 53 27.80 10.35 -4.09
N PHE A 54 28.83 10.08 -3.29
CA PHE A 54 29.30 8.73 -3.02
C PHE A 54 28.27 7.91 -2.24
N VAL A 55 27.66 8.48 -1.20
CA VAL A 55 26.58 7.84 -0.42
C VAL A 55 25.35 7.61 -1.29
N LEU A 56 24.93 8.61 -2.08
CA LEU A 56 23.83 8.45 -3.04
C LEU A 56 24.15 7.42 -4.13
N GLY A 57 25.41 7.33 -4.56
CA GLY A 57 25.88 6.29 -5.49
C GLY A 57 25.86 4.90 -4.87
N MET A 58 26.26 4.76 -3.61
CA MET A 58 26.14 3.50 -2.86
C MET A 58 24.68 3.09 -2.66
N LEU A 59 23.80 4.05 -2.31
CA LEU A 59 22.36 3.80 -2.15
C LEU A 59 21.69 3.42 -3.49
N ARG A 60 22.19 3.94 -4.62
CA ARG A 60 21.71 3.53 -5.94
C ARG A 60 22.30 2.20 -6.45
N GLN A 61 23.32 1.68 -5.79
CA GLN A 61 23.94 0.41 -6.14
C GLN A 61 23.20 -0.79 -5.50
N GLU A 62 21.94 -0.65 -5.17
CA GLU A 62 21.03 -1.80 -5.25
C GLU A 62 20.83 -2.12 -6.73
N THR A 63 21.89 -2.64 -7.33
CA THR A 63 21.74 -3.50 -8.49
C THR A 63 20.70 -4.52 -8.10
N GLY A 64 19.53 -4.46 -8.72
CA GLY A 64 18.65 -5.63 -8.74
C GLY A 64 19.55 -6.77 -9.17
N VAL A 65 20.01 -7.55 -8.19
CA VAL A 65 20.66 -8.82 -8.47
C VAL A 65 19.57 -9.55 -9.23
N VAL A 66 19.71 -9.57 -10.54
CA VAL A 66 18.96 -10.51 -11.37
C VAL A 66 19.47 -11.85 -10.88
N ALA A 67 18.81 -12.39 -9.86
CA ALA A 67 19.11 -13.69 -9.32
C ALA A 67 19.00 -14.63 -10.52
N ASP A 68 20.12 -15.25 -10.90
CA ASP A 68 20.11 -16.22 -11.98
C ASP A 68 19.17 -17.36 -11.55
N VAL A 69 18.02 -17.46 -12.22
CA VAL A 69 17.02 -18.47 -11.89
C VAL A 69 17.62 -19.83 -12.25
N PRO A 70 17.79 -20.76 -11.27
CA PRO A 70 18.34 -22.06 -11.52
C PRO A 70 17.45 -22.87 -12.50
N ASP A 71 18.05 -23.79 -13.25
CA ASP A 71 17.34 -24.55 -14.31
C ASP A 71 16.15 -25.40 -13.82
N LYS A 72 16.01 -25.56 -12.50
CA LYS A 72 14.89 -26.25 -11.85
C LYS A 72 14.44 -25.42 -10.65
N ALA A 73 13.78 -24.31 -10.89
CA ALA A 73 13.24 -23.43 -9.88
C ALA A 73 11.81 -23.82 -9.48
N ILE A 74 11.46 -23.55 -8.25
CA ILE A 74 10.10 -23.59 -7.73
C ILE A 74 9.74 -22.16 -7.31
N LEU A 75 8.62 -21.64 -7.79
CA LEU A 75 8.09 -20.37 -7.33
C LEU A 75 7.37 -20.59 -6.00
N PHE A 76 7.86 -19.97 -4.93
CA PHE A 76 7.18 -19.94 -3.65
C PHE A 76 6.49 -18.59 -3.43
N VAL A 77 5.23 -18.61 -2.98
CA VAL A 77 4.42 -17.42 -2.70
C VAL A 77 3.76 -17.56 -1.33
N ASP A 78 3.99 -16.60 -0.45
CA ASP A 78 3.31 -16.52 0.84
C ASP A 78 2.14 -15.55 0.77
N PHE A 79 0.92 -16.09 0.68
CA PHE A 79 -0.32 -15.30 0.62
C PHE A 79 -0.79 -14.77 1.99
N ASN A 80 -0.07 -15.02 3.07
CA ASN A 80 -0.35 -14.43 4.37
C ASN A 80 0.21 -13.02 4.48
N GLU A 81 1.11 -12.64 3.58
CA GLU A 81 1.65 -11.28 3.51
C GLU A 81 0.62 -10.30 2.94
N SER A 82 0.79 -9.04 3.25
CA SER A 82 -0.02 -7.96 2.70
C SER A 82 0.60 -7.45 1.40
N TYR A 83 -0.17 -7.47 0.33
CA TYR A 83 0.24 -6.99 -0.98
C TYR A 83 -0.55 -5.72 -1.33
N PRO A 84 0.07 -4.53 -1.28
CA PRO A 84 -0.58 -3.31 -1.77
C PRO A 84 -0.85 -3.42 -3.27
N GLU A 85 -1.94 -2.82 -3.76
CA GLU A 85 -2.32 -2.87 -5.19
C GLU A 85 -1.19 -2.37 -6.10
N MET A 86 -0.56 -1.26 -5.70
CA MET A 86 0.55 -0.63 -6.41
C MET A 86 1.69 -0.32 -5.44
N ARG A 87 2.90 -0.23 -5.97
CA ARG A 87 4.02 0.29 -5.19
C ARG A 87 3.74 1.73 -4.80
N SER A 88 4.05 2.07 -3.56
CA SER A 88 4.08 3.46 -3.14
C SER A 88 5.32 4.12 -3.73
N ASP A 89 5.14 5.16 -4.56
CA ASP A 89 6.23 6.01 -5.06
C ASP A 89 6.66 7.05 -4.00
N ASP A 90 6.39 6.79 -2.71
CA ASP A 90 6.79 7.67 -1.64
C ASP A 90 8.31 7.67 -1.49
N LEU A 91 8.90 8.88 -1.42
CA LEU A 91 10.36 9.07 -1.26
C LEU A 91 10.93 8.34 -0.03
N PHE A 92 10.08 8.01 0.94
CA PHE A 92 10.46 7.26 2.14
C PHE A 92 10.34 5.74 1.97
N SER A 93 9.64 5.25 0.94
CA SER A 93 9.55 3.80 0.67
C SER A 93 10.88 3.22 0.20
N GLU A 94 11.76 4.05 -0.38
CA GLU A 94 13.15 3.67 -0.74
C GLU A 94 14.04 3.40 0.49
N PHE A 95 13.64 3.87 1.68
CA PHE A 95 14.36 3.61 2.94
C PHE A 95 13.83 2.38 3.69
N SER A 96 12.80 1.72 3.16
CA SER A 96 12.33 0.44 3.71
C SER A 96 13.24 -0.68 3.20
N ASP A 97 13.82 -1.44 4.09
CA ASP A 97 14.80 -2.50 3.79
C ASP A 97 14.25 -3.65 2.89
N VAL A 98 12.95 -3.68 2.64
CA VAL A 98 12.31 -4.63 1.73
C VAL A 98 11.33 -3.86 0.84
N PRO A 99 11.58 -3.78 -0.48
CA PRO A 99 10.57 -3.25 -1.40
C PRO A 99 9.34 -4.15 -1.34
N ALA A 100 8.24 -3.62 -0.80
CA ALA A 100 6.98 -4.36 -0.73
C ALA A 100 6.57 -4.76 -2.15
N LEU A 101 6.47 -6.07 -2.39
CA LEU A 101 5.97 -6.61 -3.66
C LEU A 101 4.52 -6.14 -3.83
N SER A 102 4.19 -5.48 -4.93
CA SER A 102 2.81 -5.10 -5.20
C SER A 102 1.99 -6.30 -5.67
N PHE A 103 0.68 -6.22 -5.49
CA PHE A 103 -0.24 -7.25 -5.98
C PHE A 103 -0.13 -7.42 -7.50
N TYR A 104 0.06 -6.32 -8.23
CA TYR A 104 0.31 -6.34 -9.68
C TYR A 104 1.59 -7.11 -10.01
N ASP A 105 2.70 -6.85 -9.29
CA ASP A 105 3.96 -7.55 -9.53
C ASP A 105 3.85 -9.04 -9.19
N LEU A 106 3.10 -9.41 -8.15
CA LEU A 106 2.85 -10.80 -7.78
C LEU A 106 2.12 -11.56 -8.88
N THR A 107 0.99 -11.02 -9.36
CA THR A 107 0.22 -11.65 -10.45
C THR A 107 1.03 -11.76 -11.74
N LYS A 108 1.79 -10.70 -12.06
CA LYS A 108 2.72 -10.69 -13.19
C LYS A 108 3.82 -11.75 -13.05
N ALA A 109 4.40 -11.90 -11.85
CA ALA A 109 5.43 -12.91 -11.60
C ALA A 109 4.89 -14.34 -11.80
N ILE A 110 3.68 -14.65 -11.33
CA ILE A 110 3.05 -15.96 -11.55
C ILE A 110 2.82 -16.21 -13.05
N ASN A 111 2.32 -15.21 -13.79
CA ASN A 111 2.08 -15.33 -15.23
C ASN A 111 3.39 -15.50 -16.02
N LEU A 112 4.47 -14.79 -15.67
CA LEU A 112 5.78 -14.97 -16.29
C LEU A 112 6.37 -16.34 -15.94
N ALA A 113 6.23 -16.80 -14.70
CA ALA A 113 6.66 -18.13 -14.28
C ALA A 113 5.95 -19.25 -15.03
N ALA A 114 4.71 -19.03 -15.47
CA ALA A 114 3.98 -19.97 -16.33
C ALA A 114 4.72 -20.20 -17.66
N LEU A 115 5.34 -19.17 -18.22
CA LEU A 115 6.04 -19.21 -19.51
C LEU A 115 7.51 -19.62 -19.39
N ASP A 116 8.14 -19.45 -18.21
CA ASP A 116 9.56 -19.73 -18.00
C ASP A 116 9.81 -21.25 -17.90
N PRO A 117 10.58 -21.88 -18.81
CA PRO A 117 10.87 -23.30 -18.78
C PRO A 117 11.69 -23.72 -17.55
N LYS A 118 12.41 -22.81 -16.89
CA LYS A 118 13.17 -23.07 -15.67
C LYS A 118 12.25 -23.32 -14.47
N VAL A 119 11.08 -22.67 -14.41
CA VAL A 119 10.12 -22.82 -13.30
C VAL A 119 9.31 -24.10 -13.50
N LYS A 120 9.39 -25.02 -12.54
CA LYS A 120 8.76 -26.35 -12.62
C LYS A 120 7.45 -26.47 -11.86
N ALA A 121 7.31 -25.74 -10.76
CA ALA A 121 6.12 -25.77 -9.92
C ALA A 121 5.89 -24.43 -9.21
N LEU A 122 4.66 -24.23 -8.75
CA LEU A 122 4.25 -23.17 -7.85
C LEU A 122 3.89 -23.79 -6.50
N ILE A 123 4.42 -23.24 -5.41
CA ILE A 123 4.00 -23.57 -4.05
C ILE A 123 3.44 -22.30 -3.41
N GLY A 124 2.18 -22.36 -2.98
CA GLY A 124 1.52 -21.32 -2.22
C GLY A 124 1.44 -21.67 -0.74
N ASN A 125 1.51 -20.67 0.13
CA ASN A 125 1.21 -20.78 1.55
C ASN A 125 0.08 -19.83 1.90
N VAL A 126 -1.04 -20.33 2.45
CA VAL A 126 -2.15 -19.49 2.91
C VAL A 126 -2.80 -20.10 4.16
N SER A 127 -2.91 -19.31 5.20
CA SER A 127 -3.61 -19.68 6.44
C SER A 127 -4.50 -18.54 6.93
N LEU A 128 -4.03 -17.31 6.86
CA LEU A 128 -4.78 -16.10 7.18
C LEU A 128 -4.37 -15.01 6.17
N SER A 129 -5.16 -14.85 5.12
CA SER A 129 -4.87 -13.89 4.06
C SER A 129 -5.57 -12.55 4.29
N GLY A 130 -4.83 -11.46 4.08
CA GLY A 130 -5.38 -10.11 4.00
C GLY A 130 -5.99 -9.74 2.64
N LEU A 131 -5.98 -10.66 1.68
CA LEU A 131 -6.45 -10.43 0.30
C LEU A 131 -7.96 -10.24 0.22
N GLY A 132 -8.38 -9.25 -0.57
CA GLY A 132 -9.78 -9.06 -0.92
C GLY A 132 -10.28 -10.12 -1.92
N LEU A 133 -11.61 -10.25 -2.04
CA LEU A 133 -12.20 -11.26 -2.94
C LEU A 133 -11.79 -11.05 -4.40
N ALA A 134 -11.71 -9.80 -4.87
CA ALA A 134 -11.27 -9.47 -6.23
C ALA A 134 -9.81 -9.89 -6.47
N GLN A 135 -8.92 -9.62 -5.51
CA GLN A 135 -7.53 -10.05 -5.58
C GLN A 135 -7.41 -11.59 -5.63
N ILE A 136 -8.22 -12.29 -4.85
CA ILE A 136 -8.28 -13.75 -4.90
C ILE A 136 -8.72 -14.24 -6.28
N GLU A 137 -9.73 -13.63 -6.91
CA GLU A 137 -10.17 -14.00 -8.26
C GLU A 137 -9.06 -13.80 -9.32
N ASP A 138 -8.30 -12.71 -9.23
CA ASP A 138 -7.17 -12.44 -10.12
C ASP A 138 -6.03 -13.46 -9.93
N LEU A 139 -5.70 -13.78 -8.67
CA LEU A 139 -4.72 -14.83 -8.35
C LEU A 139 -5.16 -16.20 -8.87
N ARG A 140 -6.42 -16.57 -8.64
CA ARG A 140 -6.98 -17.83 -9.17
C ARG A 140 -6.87 -17.90 -10.69
N SER A 141 -7.11 -16.76 -11.37
CA SER A 141 -6.91 -16.67 -12.82
C SER A 141 -5.45 -16.92 -13.21
N SER A 142 -4.50 -16.28 -12.53
CA SER A 142 -3.05 -16.46 -12.77
C SER A 142 -2.59 -17.88 -12.48
N ILE A 143 -3.11 -18.52 -11.42
CA ILE A 143 -2.82 -19.91 -11.08
C ILE A 143 -3.38 -20.86 -12.15
N ARG A 144 -4.57 -20.60 -12.68
CA ARG A 144 -5.13 -21.38 -13.80
C ARG A 144 -4.27 -21.26 -15.06
N VAL A 145 -3.74 -20.07 -15.37
CA VAL A 145 -2.79 -19.87 -16.48
C VAL A 145 -1.53 -20.70 -16.23
N PHE A 146 -0.98 -20.68 -15.02
CA PHE A 146 0.19 -21.46 -14.65
C PHE A 146 -0.03 -22.98 -14.82
N ARG A 147 -1.17 -23.48 -14.36
CA ARG A 147 -1.57 -24.89 -14.51
C ARG A 147 -1.82 -25.28 -15.96
N SER A 148 -2.44 -24.41 -16.77
CA SER A 148 -2.69 -24.64 -18.19
C SER A 148 -1.40 -24.74 -19.03
N ALA A 149 -0.30 -24.18 -18.54
CA ALA A 149 1.06 -24.38 -19.08
C ALA A 149 1.66 -25.76 -18.78
N GLY A 150 0.90 -26.66 -18.17
CA GLY A 150 1.32 -28.03 -17.82
C GLY A 150 2.14 -28.12 -16.56
N LYS A 151 2.22 -27.06 -15.74
CA LYS A 151 2.99 -27.00 -14.49
C LYS A 151 2.08 -27.28 -13.30
N LYS A 152 2.64 -27.88 -12.25
CA LYS A 152 1.90 -28.20 -11.04
C LYS A 152 1.90 -27.04 -10.05
N ALA A 153 0.75 -26.84 -9.41
CA ALA A 153 0.56 -25.85 -8.36
C ALA A 153 0.12 -26.56 -7.06
N TYR A 154 0.87 -26.37 -5.99
CA TYR A 154 0.63 -26.96 -4.67
C TYR A 154 0.35 -25.85 -3.66
N LEU A 155 -0.58 -26.07 -2.75
CA LEU A 155 -0.83 -25.15 -1.65
C LEU A 155 -0.61 -25.85 -0.32
N TYR A 156 0.03 -25.15 0.60
CA TYR A 156 0.12 -25.53 2.01
C TYR A 156 -0.70 -24.56 2.87
N SER A 157 -1.37 -25.09 3.89
CA SER A 157 -2.09 -24.31 4.88
C SER A 157 -1.96 -24.93 6.28
N THR A 158 -1.90 -24.09 7.30
CA THR A 158 -2.02 -24.51 8.69
C THR A 158 -3.47 -24.72 9.12
N GLY A 159 -4.45 -24.36 8.26
CA GLY A 159 -5.88 -24.48 8.47
C GLY A 159 -6.64 -23.35 7.77
N PHE A 160 -7.94 -23.54 7.55
CA PHE A 160 -8.81 -22.55 6.98
C PHE A 160 -9.87 -22.15 8.03
N GLY A 161 -9.76 -20.92 8.55
CA GLY A 161 -10.77 -20.38 9.47
C GLY A 161 -10.49 -20.59 10.96
N SER A 162 -9.29 -20.98 11.36
CA SER A 162 -8.90 -21.15 12.78
C SER A 162 -9.08 -19.87 13.63
N PHE A 163 -9.07 -18.71 13.00
CA PHE A 163 -9.28 -17.41 13.66
C PHE A 163 -10.39 -16.57 13.00
N GLY A 164 -11.30 -17.19 12.23
CA GLY A 164 -12.35 -16.46 11.54
C GLY A 164 -13.01 -17.27 10.42
N GLN A 165 -13.35 -16.59 9.34
CA GLN A 165 -13.99 -17.20 8.18
C GLN A 165 -12.93 -17.70 7.19
N GLY A 166 -12.81 -19.02 7.00
CA GLY A 166 -11.85 -19.63 6.07
C GLY A 166 -12.32 -19.70 4.61
N THR A 167 -13.49 -19.15 4.28
CA THR A 167 -14.08 -19.24 2.94
C THR A 167 -13.19 -18.63 1.87
N ARG A 168 -12.59 -17.45 2.11
CA ARG A 168 -11.72 -16.77 1.14
C ARG A 168 -10.42 -17.52 0.90
N GLU A 169 -9.80 -17.99 1.96
CA GLU A 169 -8.56 -18.76 1.93
C GLU A 169 -8.76 -20.09 1.20
N TYR A 170 -9.85 -20.80 1.50
CA TYR A 170 -10.20 -22.03 0.79
C TYR A 170 -10.58 -21.75 -0.68
N TYR A 171 -11.23 -20.64 -0.97
CA TYR A 171 -11.54 -20.23 -2.33
C TYR A 171 -10.28 -20.01 -3.17
N LEU A 172 -9.23 -19.41 -2.59
CA LEU A 172 -7.92 -19.33 -3.23
C LEU A 172 -7.31 -20.72 -3.39
N ALA A 173 -7.32 -21.52 -2.31
CA ALA A 173 -6.73 -22.85 -2.26
C ALA A 173 -7.32 -23.80 -3.32
N ALA A 174 -8.62 -23.70 -3.58
CA ALA A 174 -9.31 -24.56 -4.53
C ALA A 174 -8.77 -24.44 -5.97
N ALA A 175 -8.11 -23.33 -6.33
CA ALA A 175 -7.49 -23.14 -7.63
C ALA A 175 -6.20 -23.94 -7.87
N PHE A 176 -5.60 -24.53 -6.80
CA PHE A 176 -4.39 -25.34 -6.87
C PHE A 176 -4.71 -26.81 -7.23
N ASP A 177 -3.71 -27.54 -7.76
CA ASP A 177 -3.88 -28.97 -8.04
C ASP A 177 -4.06 -29.78 -6.75
N GLU A 178 -3.23 -29.49 -5.74
CA GLU A 178 -3.25 -30.19 -4.46
C GLU A 178 -3.21 -29.20 -3.30
N ILE A 179 -3.95 -29.53 -2.24
CA ILE A 179 -3.99 -28.77 -0.99
C ILE A 179 -3.45 -29.65 0.12
N TRP A 180 -2.37 -29.20 0.74
CA TRP A 180 -1.73 -29.87 1.85
C TRP A 180 -2.02 -29.09 3.13
N MET A 181 -2.55 -29.76 4.13
CA MET A 181 -2.91 -29.14 5.40
C MET A 181 -2.16 -29.75 6.56
N GLN A 182 -1.92 -28.93 7.59
CA GLN A 182 -1.41 -29.44 8.86
C GLN A 182 -2.43 -30.41 9.46
N PRO A 183 -2.02 -31.56 9.99
CA PRO A 183 -2.91 -32.50 10.69
C PRO A 183 -3.64 -31.84 11.87
N ASN A 184 -4.89 -32.25 12.12
CA ASN A 184 -5.73 -31.79 13.23
C ASN A 184 -6.07 -30.29 13.21
N THR A 185 -6.21 -29.72 12.03
CA THR A 185 -6.63 -28.32 11.83
C THR A 185 -8.04 -28.22 11.28
N GLU A 186 -8.65 -27.06 11.46
CA GLU A 186 -10.04 -26.82 11.06
C GLU A 186 -10.14 -26.38 9.59
N VAL A 187 -11.29 -26.74 8.98
CA VAL A 187 -11.75 -26.22 7.68
C VAL A 187 -13.06 -25.51 7.91
N GLY A 188 -13.00 -24.23 8.24
CA GLY A 188 -14.15 -23.40 8.57
C GLY A 188 -14.68 -22.66 7.34
N ILE A 189 -15.38 -23.34 6.44
CA ILE A 189 -16.05 -22.71 5.29
C ILE A 189 -17.42 -22.22 5.76
N THR A 190 -17.53 -20.92 6.09
CA THR A 190 -18.74 -20.34 6.69
C THR A 190 -19.64 -19.60 5.69
N GLY A 191 -19.23 -19.58 4.40
CA GLY A 191 -19.96 -18.88 3.34
C GLY A 191 -19.71 -17.37 3.31
N VAL A 192 -20.74 -16.60 2.89
CA VAL A 192 -20.67 -15.14 2.76
C VAL A 192 -21.71 -14.50 3.66
N GLY A 193 -21.29 -13.71 4.63
CA GLY A 193 -22.14 -12.91 5.50
C GLY A 193 -21.94 -11.41 5.24
N ILE A 194 -23.03 -10.64 5.20
CA ILE A 194 -23.00 -9.18 5.11
C ILE A 194 -23.73 -8.63 6.33
N GLU A 195 -22.99 -7.90 7.17
CA GLU A 195 -23.53 -7.22 8.34
C GLU A 195 -23.51 -5.71 8.13
N VAL A 196 -24.63 -5.04 8.41
CA VAL A 196 -24.75 -3.60 8.31
C VAL A 196 -25.20 -3.03 9.65
N PRO A 197 -24.38 -2.21 10.31
CA PRO A 197 -24.77 -1.56 11.55
C PRO A 197 -25.77 -0.43 11.30
N PHE A 198 -26.88 -0.38 12.05
CA PHE A 198 -27.85 0.69 12.02
C PHE A 198 -27.81 1.45 13.35
N ILE A 199 -27.32 2.69 13.33
CA ILE A 199 -27.11 3.52 14.51
C ILE A 199 -28.19 4.57 14.74
N ARG A 200 -29.28 4.57 13.94
CA ARG A 200 -30.39 5.52 14.09
C ARG A 200 -30.94 5.55 15.52
N GLY A 201 -31.10 4.39 16.16
CA GLY A 201 -31.60 4.32 17.54
C GLY A 201 -30.67 4.99 18.57
N LEU A 202 -29.35 5.01 18.32
CA LEU A 202 -28.40 5.74 19.15
C LEU A 202 -28.53 7.25 18.92
N LEU A 203 -28.63 7.68 17.67
CA LEU A 203 -28.78 9.09 17.31
C LEU A 203 -30.07 9.67 17.91
N ASP A 204 -31.20 8.92 17.88
CA ASP A 204 -32.46 9.32 18.51
C ASP A 204 -32.30 9.55 20.03
N LYS A 205 -31.55 8.69 20.73
CA LYS A 205 -31.24 8.84 22.17
C LYS A 205 -30.39 10.06 22.50
N LEU A 206 -29.55 10.45 21.56
CA LEU A 206 -28.65 11.64 21.68
C LEU A 206 -29.34 12.92 21.21
N GLY A 207 -30.57 12.86 20.72
CA GLY A 207 -31.30 14.01 20.17
C GLY A 207 -30.72 14.50 18.82
N ILE A 208 -29.96 13.66 18.11
CA ILE A 208 -29.35 14.00 16.82
C ILE A 208 -30.28 13.56 15.70
N VAL A 209 -30.68 14.50 14.84
CA VAL A 209 -31.49 14.23 13.66
C VAL A 209 -30.60 14.36 12.42
N PRO A 210 -30.16 13.24 11.81
CA PRO A 210 -29.40 13.29 10.57
C PRO A 210 -30.31 13.69 9.40
N GLU A 211 -29.87 14.65 8.60
CA GLU A 211 -30.54 15.05 7.37
C GLU A 211 -29.69 14.60 6.18
N PHE A 212 -30.31 13.89 5.25
CA PHE A 212 -29.64 13.40 4.05
C PHE A 212 -30.62 13.40 2.88
N TYR A 213 -30.19 13.96 1.76
CA TYR A 213 -30.97 14.02 0.53
C TYR A 213 -30.45 12.98 -0.46
N ALA A 214 -31.28 11.97 -0.74
CA ALA A 214 -30.99 10.95 -1.74
C ALA A 214 -32.01 11.02 -2.87
N ARG A 215 -31.57 10.78 -4.08
CA ARG A 215 -32.44 10.65 -5.25
C ARG A 215 -32.58 9.16 -5.58
N HIS A 216 -33.82 8.69 -5.56
CA HIS A 216 -34.21 7.28 -5.75
C HIS A 216 -33.92 6.36 -4.56
N GLU A 217 -34.68 5.27 -4.51
CA GLU A 217 -34.79 4.33 -3.39
C GLU A 217 -33.57 3.43 -3.17
N TYR A 218 -32.72 3.28 -4.19
CA TYR A 218 -31.49 2.46 -4.11
C TYR A 218 -30.24 3.25 -3.69
N LYS A 219 -30.39 4.48 -3.20
CA LYS A 219 -29.30 5.29 -2.64
C LYS A 219 -29.15 5.06 -1.15
N ASN A 220 -28.52 3.93 -0.77
CA ASN A 220 -28.46 3.42 0.60
C ASN A 220 -27.25 3.91 1.43
N ALA A 221 -26.43 4.83 0.91
CA ALA A 221 -25.19 5.29 1.59
C ALA A 221 -25.42 5.81 3.03
N ALA A 222 -26.56 6.48 3.29
CA ALA A 222 -26.92 7.00 4.61
C ALA A 222 -27.91 6.10 5.37
N ALA A 223 -28.28 4.94 4.86
CA ALA A 223 -29.31 4.09 5.45
C ALA A 223 -28.97 3.69 6.90
N SER A 224 -27.72 3.46 7.23
CA SER A 224 -27.27 3.13 8.59
C SER A 224 -27.50 4.26 9.60
N LEU A 225 -27.57 5.52 9.14
CA LEU A 225 -27.83 6.70 9.97
C LEU A 225 -29.33 7.03 10.03
N LEU A 226 -30.06 6.78 8.94
CA LEU A 226 -31.46 7.18 8.78
C LEU A 226 -32.45 6.12 9.25
N ASN A 227 -32.11 4.85 9.09
CA ASN A 227 -32.99 3.73 9.35
C ASN A 227 -32.58 2.93 10.59
N LYS A 228 -33.55 2.24 11.21
CA LYS A 228 -33.29 1.29 12.32
C LYS A 228 -33.06 -0.15 11.83
N GLY A 229 -33.09 -0.38 10.51
CA GLY A 229 -32.90 -1.66 9.85
C GLY A 229 -32.97 -1.53 8.33
N PHE A 230 -32.88 -2.64 7.65
CA PHE A 230 -32.95 -2.67 6.18
C PHE A 230 -34.32 -2.23 5.66
N SER A 231 -34.35 -1.31 4.68
CA SER A 231 -35.51 -1.16 3.82
C SER A 231 -35.67 -2.38 2.88
N PRO A 232 -36.86 -2.62 2.30
CA PRO A 232 -37.05 -3.71 1.33
C PRO A 232 -36.08 -3.64 0.16
N GLU A 233 -35.85 -2.46 -0.39
CA GLU A 233 -34.94 -2.19 -1.52
C GLU A 233 -33.50 -2.48 -1.13
N TYR A 234 -33.05 -1.97 0.01
CA TYR A 234 -31.69 -2.17 0.50
C TYR A 234 -31.42 -3.64 0.83
N ARG A 235 -32.40 -4.32 1.45
CA ARG A 235 -32.33 -5.77 1.69
C ARG A 235 -32.19 -6.54 0.37
N SER A 236 -33.05 -6.24 -0.61
CA SER A 236 -33.01 -6.90 -1.92
C SER A 236 -31.67 -6.70 -2.63
N GLU A 237 -31.08 -5.50 -2.58
CA GLU A 237 -29.78 -5.20 -3.15
C GLU A 237 -28.66 -5.99 -2.45
N THR A 238 -28.66 -5.98 -1.10
CA THR A 238 -27.65 -6.69 -0.30
C THR A 238 -27.72 -8.20 -0.51
N GLU A 239 -28.93 -8.78 -0.56
CA GLU A 239 -29.14 -10.20 -0.82
C GLU A 239 -28.71 -10.61 -2.24
N LYS A 240 -28.97 -9.76 -3.24
CA LYS A 240 -28.50 -10.01 -4.62
C LYS A 240 -26.97 -9.98 -4.70
N LEU A 241 -26.34 -9.01 -4.03
CA LEU A 241 -24.87 -8.87 -4.00
C LEU A 241 -24.23 -10.08 -3.28
N GLY A 242 -24.63 -10.35 -2.04
CA GLY A 242 -24.08 -11.47 -1.25
C GLY A 242 -24.37 -12.82 -1.88
N GLY A 243 -25.60 -13.02 -2.38
CA GLY A 243 -25.97 -14.23 -3.10
C GLY A 243 -25.24 -14.41 -4.43
N GLY A 244 -24.88 -13.31 -5.11
CA GLY A 244 -24.03 -13.33 -6.29
C GLY A 244 -22.62 -13.81 -5.98
N MET A 245 -22.01 -13.26 -4.93
CA MET A 245 -20.68 -13.67 -4.44
C MET A 245 -20.68 -15.15 -4.02
N PHE A 246 -21.66 -15.57 -3.23
CA PHE A 246 -21.77 -16.95 -2.78
C PHE A 246 -21.89 -17.93 -3.94
N ARG A 247 -22.78 -17.66 -4.90
CA ARG A 247 -22.91 -18.51 -6.11
C ARG A 247 -21.62 -18.58 -6.90
N ARG A 248 -20.91 -17.47 -7.06
CA ARG A 248 -19.64 -17.46 -7.78
C ARG A 248 -18.59 -18.33 -7.09
N ILE A 249 -18.41 -18.15 -5.78
CA ILE A 249 -17.45 -18.91 -4.99
C ILE A 249 -17.75 -20.41 -5.04
N THR A 250 -19.03 -20.80 -4.83
CA THR A 250 -19.42 -22.22 -4.82
C THR A 250 -19.28 -22.88 -6.19
N ALA A 251 -19.64 -22.19 -7.27
CA ALA A 251 -19.49 -22.70 -8.62
C ALA A 251 -18.02 -22.88 -9.00
N ASP A 252 -17.18 -21.91 -8.67
CA ASP A 252 -15.74 -21.98 -8.97
C ASP A 252 -15.03 -23.08 -8.16
N ILE A 253 -15.37 -23.23 -6.86
CA ILE A 253 -14.84 -24.34 -6.03
C ILE A 253 -15.27 -25.69 -6.60
N ALA A 254 -16.56 -25.83 -6.97
CA ALA A 254 -17.07 -27.05 -7.56
C ALA A 254 -16.32 -27.41 -8.85
N ALA A 255 -16.11 -26.44 -9.74
CA ALA A 255 -15.39 -26.63 -10.99
C ALA A 255 -13.93 -27.01 -10.78
N ASP A 256 -13.22 -26.33 -9.89
CA ASP A 256 -11.78 -26.56 -9.64
C ASP A 256 -11.51 -27.89 -8.91
N ARG A 257 -12.46 -28.35 -8.08
CA ARG A 257 -12.33 -29.60 -7.31
C ARG A 257 -13.06 -30.78 -7.93
N GLY A 258 -13.77 -30.60 -9.06
CA GLY A 258 -14.55 -31.65 -9.71
C GLY A 258 -15.74 -32.15 -8.85
N LEU A 259 -16.34 -31.23 -8.07
CA LEU A 259 -17.45 -31.54 -7.17
C LEU A 259 -18.81 -31.08 -7.74
N ASP A 260 -19.90 -31.67 -7.25
CA ASP A 260 -21.23 -31.14 -7.48
C ASP A 260 -21.44 -29.84 -6.72
N GLU A 261 -21.97 -28.79 -7.40
CA GLU A 261 -22.17 -27.46 -6.79
C GLU A 261 -23.16 -27.53 -5.62
N GLY A 262 -24.15 -28.42 -5.66
CA GLY A 262 -25.11 -28.62 -4.58
C GLY A 262 -24.47 -29.19 -3.32
N ASN A 263 -23.43 -30.00 -3.45
CA ASN A 263 -22.65 -30.51 -2.33
C ASN A 263 -21.78 -29.41 -1.71
N VAL A 264 -21.13 -28.58 -2.55
CA VAL A 264 -20.34 -27.43 -2.06
C VAL A 264 -21.20 -26.42 -1.32
N LYS A 265 -22.45 -26.21 -1.73
CA LYS A 265 -23.39 -25.30 -1.04
C LYS A 265 -23.88 -25.82 0.32
N LYS A 266 -23.77 -27.11 0.58
CA LYS A 266 -24.22 -27.75 1.83
C LYS A 266 -23.10 -27.97 2.83
N ALA A 267 -21.86 -27.92 2.37
CA ALA A 267 -20.67 -28.02 3.20
C ALA A 267 -20.45 -26.73 4.02
#